data_2842f05674983766d1b92b7dbcf40a66
#
_entry.id   2842f05674983766d1b92b7dbcf40a66
#
_cell.length_a   1.000
_cell.length_b   1.000
_cell.length_c   1.000
_cell.angle_alpha   90.00
_cell.angle_beta   90.00
_cell.angle_gamma   90.00
#
_symmetry.space_group_name_H-M   'P 1'
#
loop_
_entity.id
_entity.type
_entity.pdbx_description
1 polymer ?
#
loop_
_entity_poly.entity_id
_entity_poly.type
_entity_poly.pdbx_seq_one_letter_code
_entity_poly.pdbx_strand_id
1 'polypeptide(L)'
;MNTLHRIAGPSTPHAGLVRKSALAFALAACFWGAAAQPTPTAPEPAPATAPDSGEVVNSALNAPLFYQLLLGELNVRAGEPGTGYSFILDAARKQRDPHLYRRAVEVALQARSGEAALTAARAWSQEIPGSSEANRFVLQILLALNRVNETGPVLQTILNDVSAAERNDTINAIPQTFSRLTDKALAAAVVREALGPYLKQPLHAAAAFTSVGRMYLAQDQLPEALTSARLGHTAEPASPFPALLALELMERGEQSAEPIVQQQLNASSITTSADTAVALAYARILLDTQRNQEARAQLEKLTTRQPDQAEPWLLLGSVQLQENALPAATASLEKYMTLARQAGDERAARGLTQAYLMMAQIAEKRQDFPAAAAWLDRIENAEDIMAAQMRRASLLARQGQMPQARALLRSQPERTPDDARLKLVAEAQLLRDFKAWKEAYEVYGEAVARFPDVADLRYDQAMMAEKAGKPGDMEVLLRALIAAKPDFHHAYNALGYSLADRNERLPEAKKLIEKAVELAPGDAYIQDSLGWVEFRLGNIARALDILQTAYGKRPDPEIAAHLGEVLWSQGQRDQALKIWREGLMQSADNETLQGTLKRLRVKP
;
A
#
# COMPACT_ATOMS: atom_id res chain seq x y z
N MET A 1 15.16 18.36 -33.67
CA MET A 1 16.20 17.54 -33.04
C MET A 1 16.00 17.57 -31.55
N ASN A 2 14.97 16.94 -31.06
CA ASN A 2 14.72 16.87 -29.64
C ASN A 2 13.54 15.95 -29.37
N THR A 3 13.82 14.66 -29.31
CA THR A 3 12.74 13.75 -28.90
C THR A 3 13.24 12.39 -28.49
N LEU A 4 13.44 12.31 -27.24
CA LEU A 4 13.43 11.04 -26.50
C LEU A 4 13.37 11.39 -25.02
N HIS A 5 12.20 11.79 -24.51
CA HIS A 5 12.06 11.88 -23.05
C HIS A 5 10.60 11.97 -22.60
N ARG A 6 9.97 10.87 -22.53
CA ARG A 6 9.27 10.32 -21.37
C ARG A 6 9.43 8.80 -21.43
N ILE A 7 10.66 8.36 -21.32
CA ILE A 7 10.88 7.00 -20.88
C ILE A 7 10.53 7.04 -19.41
N ALA A 8 9.53 6.25 -19.06
CA ALA A 8 9.14 5.99 -17.70
C ALA A 8 10.39 5.98 -16.82
N GLY A 9 10.45 6.87 -15.86
CA GLY A 9 11.21 6.60 -14.66
C GLY A 9 10.81 5.21 -14.20
N PRO A 10 11.61 4.49 -13.43
CA PRO A 10 11.25 3.17 -12.99
C PRO A 10 9.80 3.27 -12.52
N SER A 11 8.95 2.49 -13.18
CA SER A 11 7.57 2.35 -12.79
C SER A 11 7.62 2.04 -11.32
N THR A 12 7.32 3.02 -10.50
CA THR A 12 6.95 2.76 -9.11
C THR A 12 5.88 1.70 -9.22
N PRO A 13 6.11 0.49 -8.69
CA PRO A 13 5.08 -0.53 -8.67
C PRO A 13 3.87 0.14 -8.04
N HIS A 14 2.77 0.07 -8.71
CA HIS A 14 1.50 0.66 -8.35
C HIS A 14 1.30 0.71 -6.84
N ALA A 15 1.40 1.88 -6.25
CA ALA A 15 1.00 2.17 -4.88
C ALA A 15 -0.52 1.93 -4.66
N GLY A 16 -1.24 1.54 -5.70
CA GLY A 16 -2.67 1.26 -5.67
C GLY A 16 -3.08 -0.14 -5.19
N LEU A 17 -2.19 -1.15 -5.23
CA LEU A 17 -2.59 -2.52 -4.85
C LEU A 17 -2.26 -2.90 -3.39
N VAL A 18 -1.33 -2.20 -2.73
CA VAL A 18 -0.95 -2.48 -1.34
C VAL A 18 -1.83 -1.75 -0.32
N ARG A 19 -2.58 -0.72 -0.72
CA ARG A 19 -3.45 0.04 0.19
C ARG A 19 -4.78 -0.63 0.53
N LYS A 20 -5.24 -1.60 -0.27
CA LYS A 20 -6.55 -2.27 -0.03
C LYS A 20 -6.56 -3.22 1.17
N SER A 21 -5.41 -3.60 1.71
CA SER A 21 -5.33 -4.54 2.84
C SER A 21 -5.13 -3.87 4.21
N ALA A 22 -4.90 -2.56 4.27
CA ALA A 22 -4.51 -1.89 5.51
C ALA A 22 -5.69 -1.58 6.44
N LEU A 23 -6.91 -1.41 5.92
CA LEU A 23 -8.07 -1.10 6.76
C LEU A 23 -8.53 -2.29 7.60
N ALA A 24 -8.51 -3.50 7.03
CA ALA A 24 -8.85 -4.72 7.76
C ALA A 24 -7.82 -5.05 8.87
N PHE A 25 -6.56 -4.66 8.70
CA PHE A 25 -5.50 -4.90 9.68
C PHE A 25 -5.53 -3.93 10.87
N ALA A 26 -5.92 -2.68 10.67
CA ALA A 26 -5.93 -1.67 11.73
C ALA A 26 -7.05 -1.89 12.77
N LEU A 27 -8.18 -2.47 12.35
CA LEU A 27 -9.31 -2.76 13.24
C LEU A 27 -9.14 -4.10 14.00
N ALA A 28 -8.42 -5.07 13.43
CA ALA A 28 -8.16 -6.35 14.10
C ALA A 28 -7.06 -6.25 15.17
N ALA A 29 -6.12 -5.32 15.06
CA ALA A 29 -5.03 -5.16 16.03
C ALA A 29 -5.47 -4.55 17.37
N CYS A 30 -6.62 -3.87 17.43
CA CYS A 30 -7.11 -3.27 18.67
C CYS A 30 -7.74 -4.26 19.66
N PHE A 31 -8.05 -5.51 19.24
CA PHE A 31 -8.79 -6.45 20.08
C PHE A 31 -7.98 -7.65 20.59
N TRP A 32 -6.68 -7.73 20.27
CA TRP A 32 -5.85 -8.87 20.70
C TRP A 32 -4.62 -8.48 21.51
N GLY A 33 -4.57 -7.24 22.00
CA GLY A 33 -3.59 -6.82 22.99
C GLY A 33 -4.01 -7.29 24.37
N ALA A 34 -3.52 -8.45 24.82
CA ALA A 34 -3.38 -8.66 26.26
C ALA A 34 -2.56 -7.49 26.79
N ALA A 35 -3.13 -6.70 27.69
CA ALA A 35 -2.49 -5.56 28.30
C ALA A 35 -1.11 -5.96 28.84
N ALA A 36 -0.06 -5.59 28.12
CA ALA A 36 1.26 -5.47 28.71
C ALA A 36 1.20 -4.25 29.62
N GLN A 37 1.09 -4.50 30.90
CA GLN A 37 1.26 -3.45 31.89
C GLN A 37 2.66 -2.83 31.75
N PRO A 38 2.82 -1.51 31.83
CA PRO A 38 4.13 -0.90 31.84
C PRO A 38 4.91 -1.43 33.03
N THR A 39 6.11 -1.94 32.78
CA THR A 39 7.06 -2.29 33.83
C THR A 39 7.34 -1.05 34.67
N PRO A 40 7.06 -1.05 35.98
CA PRO A 40 7.43 0.06 36.83
C PRO A 40 8.96 0.14 36.93
N THR A 41 9.50 1.32 36.73
CA THR A 41 10.88 1.69 37.08
C THR A 41 11.14 1.28 38.52
N ALA A 42 12.23 0.54 38.75
CA ALA A 42 12.64 0.10 40.06
C ALA A 42 12.88 1.29 40.99
N PRO A 43 12.28 1.34 42.18
CA PRO A 43 12.69 2.26 43.23
C PRO A 43 13.96 1.77 43.93
N GLU A 44 14.77 2.74 44.36
CA GLU A 44 15.97 2.61 45.15
C GLU A 44 15.74 1.68 46.39
N PRO A 45 16.71 0.86 46.81
CA PRO A 45 16.48 -0.10 47.90
C PRO A 45 16.34 0.59 49.26
N ALA A 46 15.16 0.48 49.83
CA ALA A 46 14.94 0.78 51.27
C ALA A 46 15.51 -0.34 52.16
N PRO A 47 15.89 -0.05 53.41
CA PRO A 47 16.60 -0.99 54.27
C PRO A 47 15.77 -2.22 54.60
N ALA A 48 16.46 -3.37 54.60
CA ALA A 48 15.91 -4.70 54.85
C ALA A 48 15.10 -4.77 56.16
N THR A 49 13.79 -4.88 56.07
CA THR A 49 12.93 -5.43 57.11
C THR A 49 12.90 -6.95 56.99
N ALA A 50 12.88 -7.64 58.14
CA ALA A 50 12.89 -9.07 58.28
C ALA A 50 11.81 -9.77 57.41
N PRO A 51 12.04 -11.01 56.95
CA PRO A 51 11.10 -11.71 56.06
C PRO A 51 9.78 -11.96 56.80
N ASP A 52 8.73 -11.36 56.26
CA ASP A 52 7.35 -11.74 56.59
C ASP A 52 7.18 -13.21 56.21
N SER A 53 6.81 -14.04 57.20
CA SER A 53 6.51 -15.45 56.99
C SER A 53 5.21 -15.58 56.20
N GLY A 54 5.26 -15.27 54.90
CA GLY A 54 4.16 -15.57 53.97
C GLY A 54 3.85 -17.05 54.06
N GLU A 55 2.62 -17.37 54.37
CA GLU A 55 2.06 -18.73 54.37
C GLU A 55 2.47 -19.43 53.08
N VAL A 56 3.28 -20.47 53.17
CA VAL A 56 3.72 -21.26 52.01
C VAL A 56 2.49 -21.94 51.46
N VAL A 57 1.91 -21.41 50.39
CA VAL A 57 0.83 -22.07 49.65
C VAL A 57 1.41 -23.34 49.05
N ASN A 58 1.17 -24.45 49.68
CA ASN A 58 1.58 -25.76 49.19
C ASN A 58 0.92 -26.01 47.82
N SER A 59 1.74 -26.40 46.83
CA SER A 59 1.25 -26.86 45.56
C SER A 59 0.23 -27.99 45.74
N ALA A 60 -0.88 -27.98 44.98
CA ALA A 60 -1.82 -29.10 44.89
C ALA A 60 -1.18 -30.37 44.29
N LEU A 61 0.09 -30.31 43.92
CA LEU A 61 0.87 -31.39 43.35
C LEU A 61 1.20 -32.44 44.40
N ASN A 62 0.49 -33.56 44.38
CA ASN A 62 0.83 -34.74 45.18
C ASN A 62 1.83 -35.66 44.45
N ALA A 63 2.47 -36.57 45.15
CA ALA A 63 3.49 -37.47 44.60
C ALA A 63 3.01 -38.29 43.37
N PRO A 64 1.80 -38.89 43.36
CA PRO A 64 1.28 -39.57 42.18
C PRO A 64 1.10 -38.66 40.95
N LEU A 65 0.55 -37.45 41.16
CA LEU A 65 0.35 -36.49 40.11
C LEU A 65 1.69 -35.98 39.56
N PHE A 66 2.64 -35.65 40.46
CA PHE A 66 4.00 -35.26 40.06
C PHE A 66 4.66 -36.33 39.19
N TYR A 67 4.62 -37.59 39.62
CA TYR A 67 5.20 -38.70 38.88
C TYR A 67 4.53 -38.89 37.51
N GLN A 68 3.20 -38.79 37.47
CA GLN A 68 2.43 -38.90 36.23
C GLN A 68 2.80 -37.78 35.21
N LEU A 69 2.88 -36.53 35.67
CA LEU A 69 3.27 -35.41 34.84
C LEU A 69 4.74 -35.48 34.38
N LEU A 70 5.63 -35.91 35.29
CA LEU A 70 7.04 -36.11 34.97
C LEU A 70 7.20 -37.17 33.87
N LEU A 71 6.51 -38.32 34.00
CA LEU A 71 6.49 -39.34 32.94
C LEU A 71 5.92 -38.78 31.62
N GLY A 72 4.84 -38.01 31.69
CA GLY A 72 4.26 -37.34 30.52
C GLY A 72 5.28 -36.49 29.79
N GLU A 73 5.94 -35.57 30.48
CA GLU A 73 6.92 -34.67 29.90
C GLU A 73 8.19 -35.37 29.41
N LEU A 74 8.66 -36.40 30.12
CA LEU A 74 9.80 -37.23 29.69
C LEU A 74 9.50 -37.97 28.39
N ASN A 75 8.32 -38.55 28.23
CA ASN A 75 7.91 -39.19 26.97
C ASN A 75 7.82 -38.20 25.82
N VAL A 76 7.26 -36.99 26.05
CA VAL A 76 7.22 -35.94 25.04
C VAL A 76 8.66 -35.59 24.57
N ARG A 77 9.59 -35.41 25.51
CA ARG A 77 11.01 -35.10 25.21
C ARG A 77 11.75 -36.28 24.55
N ALA A 78 11.37 -37.51 24.88
CA ALA A 78 11.94 -38.71 24.26
C ALA A 78 11.45 -38.99 22.84
N GLY A 79 10.54 -38.15 22.32
CA GLY A 79 10.00 -38.31 20.96
C GLY A 79 8.77 -39.25 20.91
N GLU A 80 8.16 -39.54 22.06
CA GLU A 80 6.93 -40.32 22.19
C GLU A 80 5.74 -39.44 22.64
N PRO A 81 5.34 -38.42 21.84
CA PRO A 81 4.35 -37.45 22.26
C PRO A 81 2.96 -38.06 22.51
N GLY A 82 2.62 -39.17 21.84
CA GLY A 82 1.34 -39.85 22.03
C GLY A 82 1.21 -40.46 23.44
N THR A 83 2.27 -41.06 23.93
CA THR A 83 2.34 -41.58 25.31
C THR A 83 2.31 -40.42 26.31
N GLY A 84 3.12 -39.39 26.10
CA GLY A 84 3.14 -38.19 26.92
C GLY A 84 1.79 -37.47 27.00
N TYR A 85 1.10 -37.33 25.88
CA TYR A 85 -0.24 -36.77 25.75
C TYR A 85 -1.24 -37.55 26.66
N SER A 86 -1.20 -38.88 26.60
CA SER A 86 -2.12 -39.72 27.38
C SER A 86 -1.97 -39.52 28.89
N PHE A 87 -0.73 -39.46 29.39
CA PHE A 87 -0.45 -39.17 30.80
C PHE A 87 -0.93 -37.78 31.22
N ILE A 88 -0.69 -36.77 30.42
CA ILE A 88 -1.05 -35.37 30.71
C ILE A 88 -2.58 -35.19 30.66
N LEU A 89 -3.26 -35.76 29.67
CA LEU A 89 -4.71 -35.65 29.54
C LEU A 89 -5.44 -36.39 30.67
N ASP A 90 -4.94 -37.57 31.09
CA ASP A 90 -5.50 -38.31 32.25
C ASP A 90 -5.32 -37.50 33.54
N ALA A 91 -4.15 -36.88 33.72
CA ALA A 91 -3.91 -35.96 34.84
C ALA A 91 -4.87 -34.76 34.79
N ALA A 92 -5.06 -34.16 33.63
CA ALA A 92 -5.98 -33.04 33.44
C ALA A 92 -7.42 -33.38 33.83
N ARG A 93 -7.91 -34.55 33.43
CA ARG A 93 -9.26 -35.04 33.78
C ARG A 93 -9.42 -35.27 35.26
N LYS A 94 -8.42 -35.90 35.92
CA LYS A 94 -8.46 -36.19 37.37
C LYS A 94 -8.43 -34.91 38.21
N GLN A 95 -7.67 -33.93 37.79
CA GLN A 95 -7.50 -32.68 38.55
C GLN A 95 -8.49 -31.60 38.16
N ARG A 96 -9.15 -31.71 36.99
CA ARG A 96 -9.96 -30.65 36.33
C ARG A 96 -9.20 -29.35 36.23
N ASP A 97 -7.92 -29.43 35.87
CA ASP A 97 -7.01 -28.29 35.81
C ASP A 97 -6.90 -27.76 34.38
N PRO A 98 -7.30 -26.52 34.11
CA PRO A 98 -7.23 -25.91 32.77
C PRO A 98 -5.81 -25.87 32.21
N HIS A 99 -4.77 -25.70 33.02
CA HIS A 99 -3.38 -25.67 32.56
C HIS A 99 -2.92 -27.04 32.03
N LEU A 100 -3.36 -28.14 32.68
CA LEU A 100 -3.06 -29.49 32.23
C LEU A 100 -3.79 -29.84 30.92
N TYR A 101 -5.04 -29.39 30.77
CA TYR A 101 -5.77 -29.52 29.50
C TYR A 101 -5.08 -28.74 28.38
N ARG A 102 -4.70 -27.47 28.62
CA ARG A 102 -3.93 -26.67 27.66
C ARG A 102 -2.66 -27.41 27.25
N ARG A 103 -1.91 -27.93 28.22
CA ARG A 103 -0.67 -28.66 27.95
C ARG A 103 -0.92 -29.91 27.09
N ALA A 104 -1.98 -30.66 27.35
CA ALA A 104 -2.37 -31.83 26.55
C ALA A 104 -2.67 -31.40 25.08
N VAL A 105 -3.42 -30.29 24.87
CA VAL A 105 -3.69 -29.76 23.55
C VAL A 105 -2.38 -29.35 22.83
N GLU A 106 -1.49 -28.64 23.52
CA GLU A 106 -0.21 -28.22 22.97
C GLU A 106 0.67 -29.38 22.53
N VAL A 107 0.78 -30.44 23.38
CA VAL A 107 1.55 -31.66 23.05
C VAL A 107 0.97 -32.34 21.81
N ALA A 108 -0.35 -32.45 21.72
CA ALA A 108 -1.00 -33.04 20.54
C ALA A 108 -0.78 -32.19 19.27
N LEU A 109 -0.82 -30.85 19.34
CA LEU A 109 -0.55 -29.96 18.24
C LEU A 109 0.92 -30.02 17.80
N GLN A 110 1.86 -30.06 18.76
CA GLN A 110 3.30 -30.23 18.46
C GLN A 110 3.57 -31.56 17.73
N ALA A 111 2.86 -32.62 18.13
CA ALA A 111 2.89 -33.93 17.48
C ALA A 111 2.14 -33.98 16.13
N ARG A 112 1.59 -32.85 15.66
CA ARG A 112 0.74 -32.78 14.47
C ARG A 112 -0.47 -33.70 14.49
N SER A 113 -0.95 -34.05 15.67
CA SER A 113 -2.12 -34.89 15.87
C SER A 113 -3.37 -34.04 16.16
N GLY A 114 -3.97 -33.48 15.11
CA GLY A 114 -5.12 -32.59 15.23
C GLY A 114 -6.33 -33.23 15.89
N GLU A 115 -6.60 -34.53 15.64
CA GLU A 115 -7.72 -35.26 16.29
C GLU A 115 -7.49 -35.46 17.80
N ALA A 116 -6.25 -35.73 18.22
CA ALA A 116 -5.93 -35.81 19.65
C ALA A 116 -6.06 -34.44 20.34
N ALA A 117 -5.60 -33.38 19.66
CA ALA A 117 -5.76 -32.02 20.14
C ALA A 117 -7.24 -31.63 20.29
N LEU A 118 -8.08 -31.98 19.31
CA LEU A 118 -9.52 -31.77 19.38
C LEU A 118 -10.17 -32.54 20.54
N THR A 119 -9.74 -33.77 20.73
CA THR A 119 -10.23 -34.62 21.85
C THR A 119 -9.93 -33.99 23.21
N ALA A 120 -8.69 -33.51 23.41
CA ALA A 120 -8.29 -32.83 24.63
C ALA A 120 -9.05 -31.50 24.84
N ALA A 121 -9.17 -30.69 23.78
CA ALA A 121 -9.88 -29.41 23.84
C ALA A 121 -11.38 -29.57 24.13
N ARG A 122 -12.03 -30.59 23.54
CA ARG A 122 -13.42 -30.95 23.84
C ARG A 122 -13.60 -31.47 25.27
N ALA A 123 -12.70 -32.32 25.74
CA ALA A 123 -12.71 -32.76 27.13
C ALA A 123 -12.59 -31.57 28.10
N TRP A 124 -11.70 -30.62 27.78
CA TRP A 124 -11.56 -29.38 28.54
C TRP A 124 -12.86 -28.58 28.60
N SER A 125 -13.47 -28.31 27.44
CA SER A 125 -14.73 -27.57 27.36
C SER A 125 -15.88 -28.26 28.12
N GLN A 126 -15.91 -29.59 28.12
CA GLN A 126 -16.95 -30.37 28.82
C GLN A 126 -16.74 -30.45 30.34
N GLU A 127 -15.49 -30.67 30.78
CA GLU A 127 -15.15 -30.85 32.19
C GLU A 127 -15.05 -29.50 32.95
N ILE A 128 -14.77 -28.41 32.23
CA ILE A 128 -14.70 -27.05 32.78
C ILE A 128 -15.65 -26.15 31.98
N PRO A 129 -16.96 -26.20 32.22
CA PRO A 129 -17.93 -25.37 31.53
C PRO A 129 -17.64 -23.88 31.73
N GLY A 130 -17.85 -23.06 30.66
CA GLY A 130 -17.56 -21.63 30.69
C GLY A 130 -16.10 -21.27 30.44
N SER A 131 -15.21 -22.24 30.14
CA SER A 131 -13.85 -21.95 29.73
C SER A 131 -13.82 -21.38 28.33
N SER A 132 -13.75 -20.07 28.22
CA SER A 132 -13.65 -19.34 26.91
C SER A 132 -12.40 -19.78 26.11
N GLU A 133 -11.33 -20.14 26.82
CA GLU A 133 -10.11 -20.64 26.22
C GLU A 133 -10.29 -22.02 25.58
N ALA A 134 -10.93 -22.96 26.30
CA ALA A 134 -11.24 -24.30 25.77
C ALA A 134 -12.06 -24.20 24.47
N ASN A 135 -13.13 -23.39 24.49
CA ASN A 135 -14.01 -23.19 23.35
C ASN A 135 -13.26 -22.57 22.16
N ARG A 136 -12.32 -21.65 22.41
CA ARG A 136 -11.45 -21.09 21.35
C ARG A 136 -10.53 -22.13 20.73
N PHE A 137 -9.91 -23.00 21.56
CA PHE A 137 -9.10 -24.10 21.05
C PHE A 137 -9.93 -25.07 20.20
N VAL A 138 -11.13 -25.45 20.67
CA VAL A 138 -12.03 -26.32 19.89
C VAL A 138 -12.33 -25.69 18.52
N LEU A 139 -12.71 -24.41 18.49
CA LEU A 139 -13.01 -23.69 17.24
C LEU A 139 -11.80 -23.66 16.30
N GLN A 140 -10.63 -23.27 16.80
CA GLN A 140 -9.40 -23.17 16.00
C GLN A 140 -8.97 -24.51 15.42
N ILE A 141 -9.05 -25.59 16.22
CA ILE A 141 -8.68 -26.94 15.77
C ILE A 141 -9.68 -27.47 14.74
N LEU A 142 -10.99 -27.25 14.94
CA LEU A 142 -12.01 -27.62 13.95
C LEU A 142 -11.77 -26.94 12.60
N LEU A 143 -11.44 -25.65 12.62
CA LEU A 143 -11.11 -24.90 11.39
C LEU A 143 -9.83 -25.43 10.74
N ALA A 144 -8.79 -25.73 11.54
CA ALA A 144 -7.54 -26.30 11.02
C ALA A 144 -7.72 -27.70 10.42
N LEU A 145 -8.66 -28.49 10.95
CA LEU A 145 -9.05 -29.81 10.42
C LEU A 145 -10.08 -29.73 9.26
N ASN A 146 -10.48 -28.51 8.85
CA ASN A 146 -11.53 -28.28 7.86
C ASN A 146 -12.90 -28.89 8.22
N ARG A 147 -13.18 -29.06 9.52
CA ARG A 147 -14.45 -29.60 10.06
C ARG A 147 -15.44 -28.45 10.32
N VAL A 148 -15.72 -27.66 9.28
CA VAL A 148 -16.46 -26.39 9.36
C VAL A 148 -17.89 -26.60 9.91
N ASN A 149 -18.57 -27.68 9.53
CA ASN A 149 -19.94 -27.98 10.00
C ASN A 149 -20.08 -28.12 11.51
N GLU A 150 -18.99 -28.43 12.20
CA GLU A 150 -19.00 -28.62 13.66
C GLU A 150 -18.72 -27.33 14.44
N THR A 151 -18.40 -26.25 13.74
CA THR A 151 -18.06 -24.97 14.38
C THR A 151 -19.28 -24.19 14.88
N GLY A 152 -20.47 -24.42 14.28
CA GLY A 152 -21.70 -23.68 14.61
C GLY A 152 -22.07 -23.74 16.10
N PRO A 153 -22.23 -24.95 16.69
CA PRO A 153 -22.51 -25.10 18.14
C PRO A 153 -21.45 -24.46 19.02
N VAL A 154 -20.16 -24.57 18.64
CA VAL A 154 -19.04 -23.96 19.39
C VAL A 154 -19.12 -22.43 19.37
N LEU A 155 -19.44 -21.85 18.23
CA LEU A 155 -19.68 -20.41 18.12
C LEU A 155 -20.81 -19.94 19.01
N GLN A 156 -21.93 -20.68 19.03
CA GLN A 156 -23.06 -20.36 19.92
C GLN A 156 -22.65 -20.42 21.39
N THR A 157 -21.87 -21.42 21.79
CA THR A 157 -21.35 -21.51 23.14
C THR A 157 -20.47 -20.30 23.47
N ILE A 158 -19.51 -19.96 22.61
CA ILE A 158 -18.63 -18.77 22.78
C ILE A 158 -19.47 -17.50 22.96
N LEU A 159 -20.47 -17.30 22.11
CA LEU A 159 -21.32 -16.11 22.15
C LEU A 159 -22.22 -16.05 23.40
N ASN A 160 -22.62 -17.19 23.95
CA ASN A 160 -23.39 -17.23 25.18
C ASN A 160 -22.53 -16.97 26.43
N ASP A 161 -21.26 -17.40 26.39
CA ASP A 161 -20.33 -17.28 27.52
C ASP A 161 -19.76 -15.85 27.67
N VAL A 162 -19.70 -15.04 26.59
CA VAL A 162 -19.23 -13.67 26.68
C VAL A 162 -20.28 -12.71 27.24
N SER A 163 -19.82 -11.66 27.93
CA SER A 163 -20.70 -10.63 28.48
C SER A 163 -21.51 -9.93 27.37
N ALA A 164 -22.68 -9.39 27.71
CA ALA A 164 -23.50 -8.66 26.76
C ALA A 164 -22.78 -7.45 26.13
N ALA A 165 -21.87 -6.82 26.86
CA ALA A 165 -21.06 -5.69 26.39
C ALA A 165 -20.03 -6.09 25.33
N GLU A 166 -19.44 -7.27 25.45
CA GLU A 166 -18.39 -7.78 24.55
C GLU A 166 -18.94 -8.58 23.37
N ARG A 167 -20.23 -8.95 23.43
CA ARG A 167 -20.84 -9.86 22.45
C ARG A 167 -20.86 -9.30 21.04
N ASN A 168 -21.15 -8.02 20.87
CA ASN A 168 -21.16 -7.38 19.55
C ASN A 168 -19.77 -7.39 18.90
N ASP A 169 -18.72 -7.13 19.67
CA ASP A 169 -17.34 -7.17 19.17
C ASP A 169 -16.94 -8.60 18.82
N THR A 170 -17.34 -9.59 19.64
CA THR A 170 -17.10 -11.01 19.36
C THR A 170 -17.81 -11.45 18.08
N ILE A 171 -19.08 -11.06 17.87
CA ILE A 171 -19.83 -11.33 16.63
C ILE A 171 -19.11 -10.72 15.44
N ASN A 172 -18.68 -9.46 15.56
CA ASN A 172 -18.02 -8.73 14.47
C ASN A 172 -16.65 -9.33 14.09
N ALA A 173 -15.98 -10.06 15.00
CA ALA A 173 -14.69 -10.72 14.77
C ALA A 173 -14.82 -12.10 14.07
N ILE A 174 -16.01 -12.70 14.03
CA ILE A 174 -16.23 -14.05 13.44
C ILE A 174 -15.73 -14.16 12.01
N PRO A 175 -16.03 -13.25 11.05
CA PRO A 175 -15.58 -13.39 9.67
C PRO A 175 -14.07 -13.50 9.52
N GLN A 176 -13.30 -12.80 10.35
CA GLN A 176 -11.83 -12.87 10.35
C GLN A 176 -11.34 -14.28 10.74
N THR A 177 -11.99 -14.92 11.69
CA THR A 177 -11.67 -16.28 12.14
C THR A 177 -11.84 -17.31 11.01
N PHE A 178 -12.83 -17.10 10.13
CA PHE A 178 -13.12 -17.96 8.97
C PHE A 178 -12.41 -17.55 7.67
N SER A 179 -11.62 -16.49 7.70
CA SER A 179 -11.03 -15.87 6.50
C SER A 179 -10.13 -16.80 5.69
N ARG A 180 -9.45 -17.76 6.34
CA ARG A 180 -8.49 -18.68 5.71
C ARG A 180 -9.11 -19.91 5.09
N LEU A 181 -10.40 -20.16 5.29
CA LEU A 181 -11.07 -21.32 4.70
C LEU A 181 -11.24 -21.15 3.20
N THR A 182 -11.11 -22.26 2.47
CA THR A 182 -11.31 -22.31 1.01
C THR A 182 -12.79 -22.33 0.66
N ASP A 183 -13.60 -23.09 1.39
CA ASP A 183 -15.06 -23.17 1.18
C ASP A 183 -15.75 -22.00 1.91
N LYS A 184 -15.81 -20.86 1.23
CA LYS A 184 -16.46 -19.65 1.72
C LYS A 184 -17.98 -19.81 1.86
N ALA A 185 -18.60 -20.61 0.99
CA ALA A 185 -20.05 -20.80 0.99
C ALA A 185 -20.49 -21.62 2.22
N LEU A 186 -19.79 -22.70 2.52
CA LEU A 186 -20.04 -23.48 3.74
C LEU A 186 -19.80 -22.65 5.00
N ALA A 187 -18.69 -21.90 5.04
CA ALA A 187 -18.39 -21.00 6.16
C ALA A 187 -19.52 -19.98 6.40
N ALA A 188 -20.02 -19.35 5.34
CA ALA A 188 -21.12 -18.39 5.45
C ALA A 188 -22.43 -19.04 5.92
N ALA A 189 -22.75 -20.24 5.45
CA ALA A 189 -23.93 -20.98 5.89
C ALA A 189 -23.89 -21.27 7.39
N VAL A 190 -22.77 -21.82 7.88
CA VAL A 190 -22.57 -22.14 9.30
C VAL A 190 -22.61 -20.89 10.19
N VAL A 191 -21.92 -19.81 9.77
CA VAL A 191 -21.92 -18.56 10.55
C VAL A 191 -23.31 -17.94 10.58
N ARG A 192 -24.04 -17.91 9.46
CA ARG A 192 -25.42 -17.40 9.40
C ARG A 192 -26.36 -18.19 10.30
N GLU A 193 -26.25 -19.52 10.31
CA GLU A 193 -27.03 -20.39 11.20
C GLU A 193 -26.70 -20.13 12.67
N ALA A 194 -25.43 -20.05 13.02
CA ALA A 194 -24.98 -19.79 14.39
C ALA A 194 -25.44 -18.42 14.90
N LEU A 195 -25.47 -17.40 14.03
CA LEU A 195 -25.92 -16.06 14.35
C LEU A 195 -27.44 -15.87 14.25
N GLY A 196 -28.20 -16.87 13.79
CA GLY A 196 -29.66 -16.80 13.61
C GLY A 196 -30.43 -16.23 14.80
N PRO A 197 -30.17 -16.64 16.07
CA PRO A 197 -30.79 -16.05 17.26
C PRO A 197 -30.50 -14.55 17.42
N TYR A 198 -29.30 -14.10 17.10
CA TYR A 198 -28.82 -12.72 17.29
C TYR A 198 -29.35 -11.77 16.19
N LEU A 199 -29.64 -12.27 14.99
CA LEU A 199 -30.27 -11.47 13.91
C LEU A 199 -31.65 -10.93 14.30
N LYS A 200 -32.31 -11.55 15.30
CA LYS A 200 -33.65 -11.17 15.78
C LYS A 200 -33.62 -10.33 17.06
N GLN A 201 -32.45 -10.14 17.67
CA GLN A 201 -32.28 -9.40 18.91
C GLN A 201 -31.83 -7.96 18.60
N PRO A 202 -32.63 -6.93 18.91
CA PRO A 202 -32.31 -5.53 18.56
C PRO A 202 -30.89 -5.11 18.99
N LEU A 203 -30.43 -5.53 20.16
CA LEU A 203 -29.12 -5.18 20.74
C LEU A 203 -27.94 -5.77 19.95
N HIS A 204 -28.13 -6.86 19.20
CA HIS A 204 -27.07 -7.61 18.53
C HIS A 204 -27.28 -7.71 17.01
N ALA A 205 -28.43 -7.30 16.51
CA ALA A 205 -28.80 -7.47 15.11
C ALA A 205 -27.85 -6.74 14.17
N ALA A 206 -27.45 -5.52 14.50
CA ALA A 206 -26.50 -4.75 13.69
C ALA A 206 -25.16 -5.47 13.50
N ALA A 207 -24.57 -5.97 14.59
CA ALA A 207 -23.33 -6.72 14.54
C ALA A 207 -23.49 -8.07 13.80
N ALA A 208 -24.63 -8.78 14.05
CA ALA A 208 -24.89 -10.08 13.43
C ALA A 208 -25.09 -9.94 11.90
N PHE A 209 -25.89 -8.99 11.44
CA PHE A 209 -26.05 -8.71 10.00
C PHE A 209 -24.73 -8.28 9.36
N THR A 210 -23.94 -7.47 10.03
CA THR A 210 -22.61 -7.07 9.54
C THR A 210 -21.68 -8.28 9.37
N SER A 211 -21.64 -9.17 10.37
CA SER A 211 -20.84 -10.40 10.30
C SER A 211 -21.29 -11.30 9.14
N VAL A 212 -22.60 -11.51 8.98
CA VAL A 212 -23.16 -12.28 7.85
C VAL A 212 -22.85 -11.60 6.52
N GLY A 213 -23.00 -10.27 6.45
CA GLY A 213 -22.66 -9.49 5.24
C GLY A 213 -21.20 -9.61 4.83
N ARG A 214 -20.27 -9.61 5.78
CA ARG A 214 -18.85 -9.86 5.50
C ARG A 214 -18.58 -11.27 4.99
N MET A 215 -19.34 -12.26 5.45
CA MET A 215 -19.25 -13.62 4.90
C MET A 215 -19.70 -13.68 3.43
N TYR A 216 -20.73 -12.90 3.05
CA TYR A 216 -21.13 -12.74 1.64
C TYR A 216 -20.10 -11.95 0.84
N LEU A 217 -19.54 -10.88 1.41
CA LEU A 217 -18.48 -10.09 0.78
C LEU A 217 -17.22 -10.94 0.48
N ALA A 218 -16.89 -11.88 1.36
CA ALA A 218 -15.79 -12.84 1.16
C ALA A 218 -16.03 -13.82 0.00
N GLN A 219 -17.29 -13.96 -0.47
CA GLN A 219 -17.70 -14.76 -1.63
C GLN A 219 -17.93 -13.88 -2.89
N ASP A 220 -17.64 -12.58 -2.80
CA ASP A 220 -17.92 -11.59 -3.86
C ASP A 220 -19.42 -11.43 -4.18
N GLN A 221 -20.29 -11.79 -3.22
CA GLN A 221 -21.74 -11.63 -3.29
C GLN A 221 -22.13 -10.23 -2.77
N LEU A 222 -21.86 -9.20 -3.60
CA LEU A 222 -22.06 -7.81 -3.22
C LEU A 222 -23.53 -7.46 -2.92
N PRO A 223 -24.55 -7.96 -3.70
CA PRO A 223 -25.96 -7.66 -3.41
C PRO A 223 -26.45 -8.19 -2.06
N GLU A 224 -26.03 -9.41 -1.68
CA GLU A 224 -26.39 -10.04 -0.41
C GLU A 224 -25.68 -9.34 0.77
N ALA A 225 -24.43 -8.96 0.58
CA ALA A 225 -23.68 -8.18 1.56
C ALA A 225 -24.32 -6.80 1.78
N LEU A 226 -24.73 -6.11 0.70
CA LEU A 226 -25.43 -4.83 0.78
C LEU A 226 -26.80 -4.96 1.48
N THR A 227 -27.54 -6.02 1.17
CA THR A 227 -28.81 -6.32 1.83
C THR A 227 -28.61 -6.50 3.34
N SER A 228 -27.55 -7.23 3.71
CA SER A 228 -27.19 -7.43 5.12
C SER A 228 -26.81 -6.10 5.80
N ALA A 229 -26.03 -5.23 5.14
CA ALA A 229 -25.69 -3.92 5.65
C ALA A 229 -26.93 -3.05 5.90
N ARG A 230 -27.89 -3.05 4.97
CA ARG A 230 -29.17 -2.33 5.10
C ARG A 230 -30.03 -2.83 6.26
N LEU A 231 -30.13 -4.17 6.41
CA LEU A 231 -30.86 -4.77 7.52
C LEU A 231 -30.23 -4.44 8.87
N GLY A 232 -28.89 -4.52 8.96
CA GLY A 232 -28.17 -4.13 10.16
C GLY A 232 -28.35 -2.66 10.53
N HIS A 233 -28.26 -1.76 9.54
CA HIS A 233 -28.49 -0.34 9.73
C HIS A 233 -29.95 -0.03 10.14
N THR A 234 -30.93 -0.72 9.56
CA THR A 234 -32.34 -0.56 9.94
C THR A 234 -32.59 -1.00 11.38
N ALA A 235 -31.88 -2.05 11.85
CA ALA A 235 -32.01 -2.51 13.23
C ALA A 235 -31.42 -1.52 14.24
N GLU A 236 -30.31 -0.84 13.90
CA GLU A 236 -29.64 0.14 14.76
C GLU A 236 -28.91 1.19 13.91
N PRO A 237 -29.59 2.31 13.56
CA PRO A 237 -29.03 3.33 12.67
C PRO A 237 -27.75 4.01 13.18
N ALA A 238 -27.56 4.10 14.49
CA ALA A 238 -26.37 4.71 15.10
C ALA A 238 -25.20 3.73 15.21
N SER A 239 -25.41 2.44 14.98
CA SER A 239 -24.37 1.42 15.08
C SER A 239 -23.29 1.62 14.02
N PRO A 240 -21.99 1.59 14.39
CA PRO A 240 -20.90 1.70 13.42
C PRO A 240 -20.72 0.43 12.57
N PHE A 241 -21.19 -0.73 13.02
CA PHE A 241 -20.92 -2.00 12.35
C PHE A 241 -21.46 -2.08 10.90
N PRO A 242 -22.74 -1.75 10.62
CA PRO A 242 -23.25 -1.74 9.24
C PRO A 242 -22.56 -0.70 8.35
N ALA A 243 -22.16 0.45 8.93
CA ALA A 243 -21.43 1.47 8.19
C ALA A 243 -20.02 1.01 7.82
N LEU A 244 -19.34 0.25 8.67
CA LEU A 244 -18.05 -0.37 8.33
C LEU A 244 -18.18 -1.36 7.16
N LEU A 245 -19.22 -2.20 7.15
CA LEU A 245 -19.50 -3.08 6.01
C LEU A 245 -19.83 -2.28 4.74
N ALA A 246 -20.59 -1.19 4.88
CA ALA A 246 -20.90 -0.31 3.76
C ALA A 246 -19.64 0.34 3.16
N LEU A 247 -18.67 0.75 3.98
CA LEU A 247 -17.38 1.24 3.51
C LEU A 247 -16.59 0.16 2.76
N GLU A 248 -16.56 -1.08 3.27
CA GLU A 248 -15.93 -2.22 2.60
C GLU A 248 -16.59 -2.50 1.22
N LEU A 249 -17.90 -2.34 1.11
CA LEU A 249 -18.66 -2.43 -0.15
C LEU A 249 -18.31 -1.29 -1.12
N MET A 250 -18.21 -0.05 -0.62
CA MET A 250 -17.80 1.11 -1.44
C MET A 250 -16.39 0.94 -2.01
N GLU A 251 -15.45 0.38 -1.24
CA GLU A 251 -14.10 0.05 -1.72
C GLU A 251 -14.11 -1.01 -2.85
N ARG A 252 -15.13 -1.87 -2.88
CA ARG A 252 -15.38 -2.83 -3.96
C ARG A 252 -16.15 -2.24 -5.15
N GLY A 253 -16.50 -0.96 -5.10
CA GLY A 253 -17.22 -0.23 -6.14
C GLY A 253 -18.75 -0.19 -5.96
N GLU A 254 -19.30 -0.76 -4.88
CA GLU A 254 -20.74 -0.74 -4.60
C GLU A 254 -21.15 0.59 -3.94
N GLN A 255 -21.32 1.62 -4.78
CA GLN A 255 -21.62 2.98 -4.32
C GLN A 255 -23.01 3.12 -3.67
N SER A 256 -23.94 2.20 -3.93
CA SER A 256 -25.27 2.22 -3.32
C SER A 256 -25.28 1.91 -1.81
N ALA A 257 -24.12 1.58 -1.24
CA ALA A 257 -23.91 1.43 0.19
C ALA A 257 -23.68 2.77 0.93
N GLU A 258 -23.28 3.83 0.21
CA GLU A 258 -22.93 5.14 0.79
C GLU A 258 -24.00 5.75 1.71
N PRO A 259 -25.32 5.69 1.40
CA PRO A 259 -26.34 6.24 2.28
C PRO A 259 -26.32 5.66 3.70
N ILE A 260 -25.89 4.40 3.89
CA ILE A 260 -25.75 3.76 5.20
C ILE A 260 -24.69 4.50 6.04
N VAL A 261 -23.55 4.82 5.43
CA VAL A 261 -22.45 5.55 6.08
C VAL A 261 -22.91 6.97 6.45
N GLN A 262 -23.52 7.68 5.51
CA GLN A 262 -23.98 9.04 5.74
C GLN A 262 -25.06 9.12 6.84
N GLN A 263 -26.00 8.18 6.86
CA GLN A 263 -27.05 8.14 7.88
C GLN A 263 -26.48 7.81 9.26
N GLN A 264 -25.54 6.85 9.35
CA GLN A 264 -24.87 6.52 10.59
C GLN A 264 -24.10 7.73 11.15
N LEU A 265 -23.30 8.41 10.32
CA LEU A 265 -22.54 9.61 10.73
C LEU A 265 -23.43 10.79 11.14
N ASN A 266 -24.66 10.86 10.62
CA ASN A 266 -25.64 11.86 11.04
C ASN A 266 -26.35 11.45 12.35
N ALA A 267 -26.58 10.16 12.57
CA ALA A 267 -27.23 9.63 13.77
C ALA A 267 -26.26 9.55 14.97
N SER A 268 -24.97 9.36 14.72
CA SER A 268 -23.94 9.27 15.74
C SER A 268 -23.40 10.64 16.13
N SER A 269 -23.01 10.78 17.41
CA SER A 269 -22.34 11.99 17.89
C SER A 269 -20.82 12.00 17.59
N ILE A 270 -20.31 10.96 16.93
CA ILE A 270 -18.87 10.73 16.71
C ILE A 270 -18.09 10.82 18.03
N THR A 271 -18.55 10.12 19.05
CA THR A 271 -17.96 10.12 20.38
C THR A 271 -17.12 8.89 20.66
N THR A 272 -17.37 7.79 19.94
CA THR A 272 -16.63 6.54 20.10
C THR A 272 -15.48 6.44 19.12
N SER A 273 -14.49 5.59 19.45
CA SER A 273 -13.38 5.28 18.53
C SER A 273 -13.88 4.64 17.22
N ALA A 274 -14.95 3.86 17.29
CA ALA A 274 -15.56 3.22 16.12
C ALA A 274 -16.23 4.24 15.19
N ASP A 275 -16.96 5.23 15.71
CA ASP A 275 -17.55 6.31 14.91
C ASP A 275 -16.46 7.15 14.24
N THR A 276 -15.38 7.43 14.98
CA THR A 276 -14.22 8.14 14.43
C THR A 276 -13.57 7.36 13.29
N ALA A 277 -13.45 6.03 13.44
CA ALA A 277 -12.93 5.16 12.39
C ALA A 277 -13.81 5.16 11.14
N VAL A 278 -15.15 5.12 11.28
CA VAL A 278 -16.11 5.23 10.17
C VAL A 278 -15.94 6.57 9.45
N ALA A 279 -15.93 7.69 10.20
CA ALA A 279 -15.79 9.03 9.62
C ALA A 279 -14.48 9.21 8.85
N LEU A 280 -13.39 8.70 9.41
CA LEU A 280 -12.05 8.78 8.80
C LEU A 280 -11.94 7.90 7.55
N ALA A 281 -12.46 6.67 7.60
CA ALA A 281 -12.49 5.77 6.45
C ALA A 281 -13.34 6.34 5.31
N TYR A 282 -14.49 6.91 5.64
CA TYR A 282 -15.34 7.57 4.65
C TYR A 282 -14.64 8.76 3.99
N ALA A 283 -13.97 9.62 4.78
CA ALA A 283 -13.20 10.73 4.24
C ALA A 283 -12.10 10.26 3.28
N ARG A 284 -11.42 9.14 3.58
CA ARG A 284 -10.41 8.55 2.68
C ARG A 284 -11.01 8.06 1.36
N ILE A 285 -12.15 7.35 1.41
CA ILE A 285 -12.84 6.90 0.20
C ILE A 285 -13.26 8.10 -0.67
N LEU A 286 -13.74 9.18 -0.05
CA LEU A 286 -14.08 10.41 -0.76
C LEU A 286 -12.84 11.02 -1.45
N LEU A 287 -11.67 10.99 -0.80
CA LEU A 287 -10.40 11.44 -1.40
C LEU A 287 -9.97 10.55 -2.56
N ASP A 288 -10.03 9.22 -2.39
CA ASP A 288 -9.65 8.26 -3.41
C ASP A 288 -10.55 8.35 -4.66
N THR A 289 -11.82 8.76 -4.47
CA THR A 289 -12.79 9.03 -5.53
C THR A 289 -12.80 10.48 -6.03
N GLN A 290 -11.82 11.30 -5.61
CA GLN A 290 -11.66 12.71 -6.00
C GLN A 290 -12.82 13.64 -5.60
N ARG A 291 -13.63 13.25 -4.64
CA ARG A 291 -14.72 14.04 -4.04
C ARG A 291 -14.18 14.96 -2.93
N ASN A 292 -13.20 15.79 -3.29
CA ASN A 292 -12.38 16.56 -2.33
C ASN A 292 -13.20 17.51 -1.45
N GLN A 293 -14.24 18.16 -1.98
CA GLN A 293 -15.09 19.08 -1.19
C GLN A 293 -15.86 18.34 -0.09
N GLU A 294 -16.38 17.15 -0.40
CA GLU A 294 -17.10 16.34 0.58
C GLU A 294 -16.16 15.75 1.62
N ALA A 295 -14.98 15.27 1.18
CA ALA A 295 -13.93 14.80 2.08
C ALA A 295 -13.50 15.91 3.07
N ARG A 296 -13.28 17.12 2.56
CA ARG A 296 -12.98 18.29 3.38
C ARG A 296 -14.04 18.56 4.43
N ALA A 297 -15.32 18.60 4.02
CA ALA A 297 -16.43 18.84 4.93
C ALA A 297 -16.53 17.78 6.05
N GLN A 298 -16.27 16.50 5.74
CA GLN A 298 -16.21 15.43 6.74
C GLN A 298 -15.00 15.59 7.68
N LEU A 299 -13.83 15.91 7.14
CA LEU A 299 -12.62 16.13 7.94
C LEU A 299 -12.74 17.35 8.85
N GLU A 300 -13.35 18.44 8.40
CA GLU A 300 -13.65 19.63 9.23
C GLU A 300 -14.59 19.30 10.38
N LYS A 301 -15.65 18.51 10.14
CA LYS A 301 -16.52 18.01 11.21
C LYS A 301 -15.75 17.14 12.21
N LEU A 302 -14.90 16.24 11.69
CA LEU A 302 -14.14 15.31 12.53
C LEU A 302 -13.11 16.06 13.39
N THR A 303 -12.33 16.99 12.82
CA THR A 303 -11.34 17.79 13.56
C THR A 303 -11.97 18.72 14.58
N THR A 304 -13.21 19.17 14.35
CA THR A 304 -13.96 19.97 15.32
C THR A 304 -14.44 19.12 16.51
N ARG A 305 -14.92 17.91 16.26
CA ARG A 305 -15.45 17.02 17.31
C ARG A 305 -14.37 16.26 18.07
N GLN A 306 -13.29 15.94 17.39
CA GLN A 306 -12.14 15.15 17.89
C GLN A 306 -10.82 15.89 17.62
N PRO A 307 -10.59 17.05 18.25
CA PRO A 307 -9.44 17.92 17.94
C PRO A 307 -8.08 17.30 18.31
N ASP A 308 -8.08 16.26 19.16
CA ASP A 308 -6.87 15.58 19.62
C ASP A 308 -6.47 14.37 18.77
N GLN A 309 -7.28 14.01 17.76
CA GLN A 309 -6.94 12.99 16.79
C GLN A 309 -6.02 13.58 15.71
N ALA A 310 -4.80 13.06 15.60
CA ALA A 310 -3.80 13.63 14.69
C ALA A 310 -4.14 13.42 13.22
N GLU A 311 -4.50 12.21 12.81
CA GLU A 311 -4.63 11.83 11.41
C GLU A 311 -5.65 12.65 10.60
N PRO A 312 -6.85 13.01 11.12
CA PRO A 312 -7.76 13.90 10.40
C PRO A 312 -7.14 15.25 10.01
N TRP A 313 -6.27 15.81 10.86
CA TRP A 313 -5.59 17.07 10.57
C TRP A 313 -4.58 16.94 9.43
N LEU A 314 -3.88 15.81 9.32
CA LEU A 314 -2.96 15.55 8.21
C LEU A 314 -3.70 15.48 6.88
N LEU A 315 -4.81 14.73 6.85
CA LEU A 315 -5.65 14.60 5.66
C LEU A 315 -6.30 15.93 5.28
N LEU A 316 -6.82 16.67 6.26
CA LEU A 316 -7.40 18.00 6.03
C LEU A 316 -6.37 18.97 5.44
N GLY A 317 -5.16 19.00 6.00
CA GLY A 317 -4.06 19.80 5.48
C GLY A 317 -3.68 19.44 4.06
N SER A 318 -3.71 18.14 3.71
CA SER A 318 -3.46 17.66 2.34
C SER A 318 -4.52 18.17 1.35
N VAL A 319 -5.81 18.06 1.68
CA VAL A 319 -6.90 18.54 0.83
C VAL A 319 -6.83 20.05 0.64
N GLN A 320 -6.66 20.79 1.73
CA GLN A 320 -6.54 22.26 1.70
C GLN A 320 -5.35 22.73 0.85
N LEU A 321 -4.24 21.96 0.87
CA LEU A 321 -3.08 22.24 0.00
C LEU A 321 -3.39 21.99 -1.48
N GLN A 322 -4.11 20.91 -1.79
CA GLN A 322 -4.57 20.63 -3.17
C GLN A 322 -5.49 21.73 -3.69
N GLU A 323 -6.39 22.23 -2.85
CA GLU A 323 -7.30 23.35 -3.14
C GLU A 323 -6.58 24.72 -3.14
N ASN A 324 -5.27 24.75 -2.90
CA ASN A 324 -4.47 25.96 -2.79
C ASN A 324 -4.90 26.90 -1.64
N ALA A 325 -5.59 26.38 -0.63
CA ALA A 325 -5.98 27.11 0.59
C ALA A 325 -4.81 27.15 1.59
N LEU A 326 -3.69 27.77 1.18
CA LEU A 326 -2.40 27.68 1.87
C LEU A 326 -2.43 28.07 3.38
N PRO A 327 -3.14 29.13 3.83
CA PRO A 327 -3.22 29.46 5.25
C PRO A 327 -3.89 28.37 6.09
N ALA A 328 -5.01 27.81 5.58
CA ALA A 328 -5.74 26.75 6.27
C ALA A 328 -4.93 25.46 6.32
N ALA A 329 -4.29 25.08 5.20
CA ALA A 329 -3.39 23.93 5.13
C ALA A 329 -2.24 24.04 6.16
N THR A 330 -1.63 25.22 6.27
CA THR A 330 -0.58 25.48 7.26
C THR A 330 -1.10 25.22 8.69
N ALA A 331 -2.24 25.78 9.07
CA ALA A 331 -2.82 25.61 10.40
C ALA A 331 -3.14 24.14 10.72
N SER A 332 -3.73 23.41 9.77
CA SER A 332 -4.04 21.99 9.92
C SER A 332 -2.79 21.15 10.10
N LEU A 333 -1.75 21.39 9.30
CA LEU A 333 -0.47 20.67 9.41
C LEU A 333 0.29 20.98 10.69
N GLU A 334 0.25 22.22 11.18
CA GLU A 334 0.85 22.61 12.46
C GLU A 334 0.16 21.90 13.64
N LYS A 335 -1.18 21.81 13.62
CA LYS A 335 -1.92 21.06 14.63
C LYS A 335 -1.56 19.57 14.56
N TYR A 336 -1.50 18.98 13.36
CA TYR A 336 -1.04 17.61 13.17
C TYR A 336 0.35 17.39 13.78
N MET A 337 1.33 18.23 13.41
CA MET A 337 2.72 18.09 13.88
C MET A 337 2.84 18.19 15.40
N THR A 338 2.00 19.01 16.03
CA THR A 338 1.95 19.11 17.50
C THR A 338 1.49 17.82 18.14
N LEU A 339 0.39 17.24 17.63
CA LEU A 339 -0.16 15.98 18.13
C LEU A 339 0.76 14.78 17.86
N ALA A 340 1.34 14.71 16.67
CA ALA A 340 2.24 13.63 16.28
C ALA A 340 3.52 13.59 17.12
N ARG A 341 4.09 14.75 17.47
CA ARG A 341 5.26 14.81 18.36
C ARG A 341 4.95 14.33 19.77
N GLN A 342 3.72 14.55 20.26
CA GLN A 342 3.28 14.05 21.56
C GLN A 342 3.09 12.53 21.57
N ALA A 343 2.63 11.95 20.47
CA ALA A 343 2.45 10.51 20.33
C ALA A 343 3.78 9.73 20.27
N GLY A 344 4.78 10.25 19.53
CA GLY A 344 6.15 9.74 19.52
C GLY A 344 6.36 8.33 18.98
N ASP A 345 5.34 7.73 18.32
CA ASP A 345 5.42 6.39 17.75
C ASP A 345 5.91 6.42 16.29
N GLU A 346 6.17 5.24 15.72
CA GLU A 346 6.66 5.09 14.34
C GLU A 346 5.67 5.62 13.29
N ARG A 347 4.36 5.49 13.55
CA ARG A 347 3.30 6.02 12.67
C ARG A 347 3.34 7.54 12.66
N ALA A 348 3.52 8.16 13.82
CA ALA A 348 3.69 9.60 13.95
C ALA A 348 4.94 10.09 13.22
N ALA A 349 6.06 9.36 13.31
CA ALA A 349 7.31 9.72 12.61
C ALA A 349 7.12 9.74 11.09
N ARG A 350 6.47 8.73 10.50
CA ARG A 350 6.14 8.70 9.06
C ARG A 350 5.21 9.85 8.65
N GLY A 351 4.21 10.12 9.45
CA GLY A 351 3.30 11.22 9.19
C GLY A 351 3.95 12.60 9.32
N LEU A 352 4.92 12.77 10.22
CA LEU A 352 5.72 14.01 10.33
C LEU A 352 6.53 14.26 9.06
N THR A 353 7.15 13.23 8.47
CA THR A 353 7.81 13.36 7.16
C THR A 353 6.86 13.89 6.11
N GLN A 354 5.65 13.32 6.02
CA GLN A 354 4.63 13.77 5.07
C GLN A 354 4.21 15.23 5.33
N ALA A 355 4.02 15.61 6.60
CA ALA A 355 3.67 16.97 6.97
C ALA A 355 4.79 17.96 6.59
N TYR A 356 6.06 17.62 6.81
CA TYR A 356 7.20 18.46 6.42
C TYR A 356 7.29 18.64 4.91
N LEU A 357 7.04 17.58 4.13
CA LEU A 357 6.97 17.68 2.66
C LEU A 357 5.86 18.63 2.19
N MET A 358 4.68 18.55 2.81
CA MET A 358 3.57 19.46 2.49
C MET A 358 3.86 20.90 2.91
N MET A 359 4.47 21.12 4.08
CA MET A 359 4.89 22.46 4.52
C MET A 359 5.95 23.06 3.60
N ALA A 360 6.90 22.25 3.13
CA ALA A 360 7.87 22.67 2.13
C ALA A 360 7.18 23.06 0.82
N GLN A 361 6.18 22.30 0.38
CA GLN A 361 5.39 22.62 -0.82
C GLN A 361 4.58 23.93 -0.65
N ILE A 362 4.02 24.17 0.53
CA ILE A 362 3.35 25.45 0.84
C ILE A 362 4.32 26.62 0.75
N ALA A 363 5.52 26.48 1.32
CA ALA A 363 6.56 27.49 1.26
C ALA A 363 7.03 27.74 -0.19
N GLU A 364 7.21 26.69 -1.00
CA GLU A 364 7.52 26.83 -2.44
C GLU A 364 6.43 27.59 -3.21
N LYS A 365 5.14 27.27 -2.96
CA LYS A 365 4.02 28.01 -3.59
C LYS A 365 4.00 29.49 -3.22
N ARG A 366 4.51 29.83 -2.02
CA ARG A 366 4.71 31.21 -1.55
C ARG A 366 6.02 31.84 -2.03
N GLN A 367 6.84 31.11 -2.79
CA GLN A 367 8.19 31.46 -3.21
C GLN A 367 9.17 31.72 -2.04
N ASP A 368 8.87 31.17 -0.87
CA ASP A 368 9.74 31.21 0.31
C ASP A 368 10.65 29.97 0.31
N PHE A 369 11.66 30.00 -0.55
CA PHE A 369 12.60 28.88 -0.70
C PHE A 369 13.44 28.59 0.53
N PRO A 370 13.87 29.58 1.32
CA PRO A 370 14.53 29.32 2.59
C PRO A 370 13.67 28.54 3.58
N ALA A 371 12.39 28.92 3.75
CA ALA A 371 11.45 28.18 4.59
C ALA A 371 11.18 26.76 4.05
N ALA A 372 11.07 26.60 2.73
CA ALA A 372 10.93 25.28 2.12
C ALA A 372 12.12 24.36 2.45
N ALA A 373 13.35 24.87 2.30
CA ALA A 373 14.57 24.14 2.65
C ALA A 373 14.61 23.77 4.15
N ALA A 374 14.22 24.68 5.04
CA ALA A 374 14.18 24.43 6.48
C ALA A 374 13.17 23.36 6.88
N TRP A 375 12.04 23.23 6.16
CA TRP A 375 11.10 22.15 6.39
C TRP A 375 11.64 20.80 5.93
N LEU A 376 12.30 20.73 4.78
CA LEU A 376 12.91 19.51 4.26
C LEU A 376 14.08 19.03 5.14
N ASP A 377 14.78 19.96 5.79
CA ASP A 377 15.89 19.65 6.70
C ASP A 377 15.47 18.91 7.98
N ARG A 378 14.18 18.94 8.31
CA ARG A 378 13.61 18.23 9.46
C ARG A 378 13.32 16.74 9.18
N ILE A 379 13.54 16.27 7.96
CA ILE A 379 13.29 14.89 7.58
C ILE A 379 14.52 14.06 7.96
N GLU A 380 14.37 13.24 9.00
CA GLU A 380 15.44 12.40 9.56
C GLU A 380 15.30 10.92 9.19
N ASN A 381 14.14 10.50 8.66
CA ASN A 381 13.90 9.11 8.28
C ASN A 381 14.81 8.71 7.12
N ALA A 382 15.60 7.64 7.33
CA ALA A 382 16.61 7.17 6.37
C ALA A 382 16.04 6.84 4.97
N GLU A 383 14.80 6.34 4.89
CA GLU A 383 14.14 6.00 3.63
C GLU A 383 13.77 7.24 2.80
N ASP A 384 13.49 8.36 3.45
CA ASP A 384 13.00 9.59 2.82
C ASP A 384 14.09 10.65 2.65
N ILE A 385 15.26 10.49 3.29
CA ILE A 385 16.35 11.48 3.28
C ILE A 385 16.77 11.82 1.85
N MET A 386 16.99 10.84 0.99
CA MET A 386 17.45 11.10 -0.38
C MET A 386 16.43 11.92 -1.18
N ALA A 387 15.13 11.59 -1.06
CA ALA A 387 14.06 12.33 -1.72
C ALA A 387 13.98 13.78 -1.22
N ALA A 388 14.13 14.00 0.08
CA ALA A 388 14.18 15.32 0.68
C ALA A 388 15.39 16.13 0.20
N GLN A 389 16.57 15.51 0.12
CA GLN A 389 17.80 16.16 -0.35
C GLN A 389 17.72 16.48 -1.85
N MET A 390 17.13 15.60 -2.67
CA MET A 390 16.86 15.89 -4.08
C MET A 390 15.94 17.12 -4.23
N ARG A 391 14.91 17.23 -3.41
CA ARG A 391 14.01 18.39 -3.44
C ARG A 391 14.72 19.68 -2.99
N ARG A 392 15.55 19.63 -1.93
CA ARG A 392 16.40 20.76 -1.53
C ARG A 392 17.37 21.16 -2.63
N ALA A 393 18.01 20.20 -3.28
CA ALA A 393 18.90 20.46 -4.41
C ALA A 393 18.15 21.14 -5.58
N SER A 394 16.94 20.69 -5.87
CA SER A 394 16.08 21.35 -6.89
C SER A 394 15.74 22.79 -6.52
N LEU A 395 15.46 23.08 -5.23
CA LEU A 395 15.22 24.44 -4.75
C LEU A 395 16.47 25.34 -4.92
N LEU A 396 17.65 24.84 -4.58
CA LEU A 396 18.93 25.54 -4.77
C LEU A 396 19.16 25.80 -6.28
N ALA A 397 18.92 24.81 -7.12
CA ALA A 397 19.08 24.95 -8.57
C ALA A 397 18.14 26.00 -9.17
N ARG A 398 16.86 26.06 -8.71
CA ARG A 398 15.90 27.10 -9.11
C ARG A 398 16.33 28.50 -8.70
N GLN A 399 17.12 28.64 -7.64
CA GLN A 399 17.72 29.89 -7.21
C GLN A 399 19.03 30.21 -7.94
N GLY A 400 19.41 29.44 -8.97
CA GLY A 400 20.66 29.62 -9.71
C GLY A 400 21.89 29.06 -8.98
N GLN A 401 21.71 28.35 -7.87
CA GLN A 401 22.78 27.82 -7.03
C GLN A 401 23.11 26.36 -7.36
N MET A 402 23.25 26.04 -8.66
CA MET A 402 23.52 24.68 -9.14
C MET A 402 24.78 24.03 -8.48
N PRO A 403 25.90 24.76 -8.28
CA PRO A 403 27.06 24.18 -7.60
C PRO A 403 26.75 23.70 -6.15
N GLN A 404 25.98 24.48 -5.40
CA GLN A 404 25.56 24.14 -4.04
C GLN A 404 24.58 22.95 -4.05
N ALA A 405 23.65 22.91 -5.02
CA ALA A 405 22.71 21.81 -5.20
C ALA A 405 23.44 20.47 -5.45
N ARG A 406 24.43 20.46 -6.32
CA ARG A 406 25.29 19.31 -6.58
C ARG A 406 26.11 18.90 -5.34
N ALA A 407 26.73 19.88 -4.66
CA ALA A 407 27.48 19.63 -3.44
C ALA A 407 26.63 19.00 -2.34
N LEU A 408 25.36 19.44 -2.19
CA LEU A 408 24.40 18.86 -1.25
C LEU A 408 24.15 17.37 -1.52
N LEU A 409 23.92 16.99 -2.77
CA LEU A 409 23.69 15.59 -3.16
C LEU A 409 24.98 14.76 -2.97
N ARG A 410 26.12 15.30 -3.34
CA ARG A 410 27.43 14.62 -3.20
C ARG A 410 27.87 14.44 -1.75
N SER A 411 27.41 15.28 -0.82
CA SER A 411 27.72 15.18 0.61
C SER A 411 26.95 14.09 1.34
N GLN A 412 25.94 13.47 0.70
CA GLN A 412 25.15 12.43 1.34
C GLN A 412 26.01 11.19 1.64
N PRO A 413 25.83 10.55 2.82
CA PRO A 413 26.61 9.41 3.22
C PRO A 413 26.38 8.21 2.30
N GLU A 414 27.45 7.45 2.02
CA GLU A 414 27.43 6.21 1.27
C GLU A 414 27.63 5.03 2.25
N ARG A 415 26.54 4.51 2.79
CA ARG A 415 26.57 3.38 3.73
C ARG A 415 26.58 2.04 2.98
N THR A 416 26.00 2.03 1.79
CA THR A 416 25.87 0.88 0.92
C THR A 416 26.28 1.26 -0.52
N PRO A 417 26.64 0.27 -1.38
CA PRO A 417 26.85 0.52 -2.81
C PRO A 417 25.62 1.15 -3.49
N ASP A 418 24.41 0.81 -3.03
CA ASP A 418 23.18 1.40 -3.54
C ASP A 418 23.05 2.89 -3.21
N ASP A 419 23.44 3.31 -2.01
CA ASP A 419 23.45 4.74 -1.66
C ASP A 419 24.36 5.53 -2.59
N ALA A 420 25.54 4.98 -2.87
CA ALA A 420 26.52 5.58 -3.78
C ALA A 420 25.95 5.73 -5.21
N ARG A 421 25.24 4.70 -5.69
CA ARG A 421 24.57 4.73 -7.01
C ARG A 421 23.43 5.73 -7.03
N LEU A 422 22.54 5.71 -6.03
CA LEU A 422 21.41 6.62 -5.91
C LEU A 422 21.84 8.08 -5.87
N LYS A 423 22.93 8.39 -5.17
CA LYS A 423 23.50 9.72 -5.09
C LYS A 423 23.94 10.28 -6.45
N LEU A 424 24.65 9.48 -7.25
CA LEU A 424 25.05 9.87 -8.61
C LEU A 424 23.84 10.00 -9.55
N VAL A 425 22.89 9.08 -9.46
CA VAL A 425 21.64 9.16 -10.24
C VAL A 425 20.86 10.41 -9.88
N ALA A 426 20.75 10.74 -8.59
CA ALA A 426 20.05 11.94 -8.13
C ALA A 426 20.70 13.22 -8.67
N GLU A 427 22.03 13.32 -8.67
CA GLU A 427 22.75 14.45 -9.24
C GLU A 427 22.55 14.54 -10.76
N ALA A 428 22.65 13.43 -11.48
CA ALA A 428 22.43 13.38 -12.92
C ALA A 428 20.98 13.75 -13.30
N GLN A 429 20.00 13.28 -12.54
CA GLN A 429 18.59 13.64 -12.72
C GLN A 429 18.35 15.14 -12.48
N LEU A 430 18.93 15.70 -11.43
CA LEU A 430 18.86 17.14 -11.18
C LEU A 430 19.40 17.93 -12.37
N LEU A 431 20.57 17.58 -12.87
CA LEU A 431 21.21 18.23 -14.02
C LEU A 431 20.34 18.09 -15.29
N ARG A 432 19.76 16.91 -15.52
CA ARG A 432 18.81 16.66 -16.60
C ARG A 432 17.58 17.58 -16.53
N ASP A 433 16.98 17.70 -15.35
CA ASP A 433 15.75 18.49 -15.13
C ASP A 433 16.00 19.99 -15.39
N PHE A 434 17.23 20.44 -15.17
CA PHE A 434 17.69 21.80 -15.48
C PHE A 434 18.38 21.92 -16.85
N LYS A 435 18.26 20.91 -17.73
CA LYS A 435 18.80 20.89 -19.10
C LYS A 435 20.33 21.06 -19.18
N ALA A 436 21.04 20.78 -18.10
CA ALA A 436 22.51 20.74 -18.04
C ALA A 436 23.04 19.40 -18.59
N TRP A 437 22.77 19.17 -19.92
CA TRP A 437 22.94 17.87 -20.55
C TRP A 437 24.37 17.34 -20.55
N LYS A 438 25.35 18.23 -20.73
CA LYS A 438 26.77 17.85 -20.74
C LYS A 438 27.22 17.33 -19.39
N GLU A 439 26.88 18.08 -18.35
CA GLU A 439 27.21 17.72 -16.96
C GLU A 439 26.46 16.44 -16.54
N ALA A 440 25.20 16.27 -16.95
CA ALA A 440 24.45 15.03 -16.71
C ALA A 440 25.12 13.83 -17.39
N TYR A 441 25.57 13.99 -18.65
CA TYR A 441 26.33 12.95 -19.37
C TYR A 441 27.61 12.55 -18.62
N GLU A 442 28.35 13.51 -18.08
CA GLU A 442 29.57 13.27 -17.32
C GLU A 442 29.30 12.52 -16.01
N VAL A 443 28.25 12.92 -15.27
CA VAL A 443 27.87 12.25 -14.00
C VAL A 443 27.36 10.82 -14.24
N TYR A 444 26.56 10.59 -15.30
CA TYR A 444 26.20 9.22 -15.68
C TYR A 444 27.43 8.41 -16.10
N GLY A 445 28.43 9.02 -16.74
CA GLY A 445 29.72 8.39 -17.06
C GLY A 445 30.47 7.94 -15.80
N GLU A 446 30.50 8.78 -14.76
CA GLU A 446 31.05 8.42 -13.44
C GLU A 446 30.26 7.24 -12.83
N ALA A 447 28.94 7.28 -12.92
CA ALA A 447 28.07 6.20 -12.41
C ALA A 447 28.31 4.87 -13.15
N VAL A 448 28.40 4.89 -14.48
CA VAL A 448 28.71 3.69 -15.30
C VAL A 448 30.10 3.13 -14.99
N ALA A 449 31.10 3.98 -14.79
CA ALA A 449 32.45 3.53 -14.43
C ALA A 449 32.47 2.83 -13.07
N ARG A 450 31.67 3.29 -12.11
CA ARG A 450 31.59 2.73 -10.77
C ARG A 450 30.67 1.50 -10.70
N PHE A 451 29.61 1.45 -11.52
CA PHE A 451 28.58 0.40 -11.54
C PHE A 451 28.36 -0.14 -12.97
N PRO A 452 29.35 -0.80 -13.57
CA PRO A 452 29.33 -1.17 -15.00
C PRO A 452 28.25 -2.18 -15.38
N ASP A 453 27.75 -2.97 -14.41
CA ASP A 453 26.75 -4.02 -14.63
C ASP A 453 25.31 -3.49 -14.63
N VAL A 454 25.10 -2.21 -14.26
CA VAL A 454 23.78 -1.59 -14.24
C VAL A 454 23.47 -1.00 -15.62
N ALA A 455 22.68 -1.74 -16.39
CA ALA A 455 22.34 -1.41 -17.78
C ALA A 455 21.68 -0.05 -17.94
N ASP A 456 20.77 0.29 -17.02
CA ASP A 456 20.00 1.54 -17.05
C ASP A 456 20.90 2.77 -16.99
N LEU A 457 22.01 2.72 -16.22
CA LEU A 457 22.95 3.84 -16.16
C LEU A 457 23.62 4.12 -17.51
N ARG A 458 24.00 3.08 -18.24
CA ARG A 458 24.59 3.20 -19.58
C ARG A 458 23.57 3.70 -20.59
N TYR A 459 22.34 3.25 -20.45
CA TYR A 459 21.23 3.75 -21.27
C TYR A 459 20.97 5.24 -21.00
N ASP A 460 20.86 5.65 -19.75
CA ASP A 460 20.68 7.04 -19.36
C ASP A 460 21.84 7.92 -19.82
N GLN A 461 23.10 7.43 -19.70
CA GLN A 461 24.27 8.11 -20.23
C GLN A 461 24.16 8.35 -21.75
N ALA A 462 23.71 7.33 -22.50
CA ALA A 462 23.54 7.43 -23.94
C ALA A 462 22.46 8.48 -24.29
N MET A 463 21.35 8.52 -23.55
CA MET A 463 20.33 9.53 -23.74
C MET A 463 20.85 10.95 -23.45
N MET A 464 21.66 11.11 -22.42
CA MET A 464 22.29 12.41 -22.14
C MET A 464 23.33 12.78 -23.21
N ALA A 465 24.05 11.82 -23.79
CA ALA A 465 24.96 12.08 -24.92
C ALA A 465 24.21 12.67 -26.13
N GLU A 466 23.04 12.11 -26.47
CA GLU A 466 22.21 12.65 -27.55
C GLU A 466 21.78 14.10 -27.28
N LYS A 467 21.22 14.35 -26.07
CA LYS A 467 20.80 15.70 -25.66
C LYS A 467 21.97 16.68 -25.59
N ALA A 468 23.18 16.22 -25.27
CA ALA A 468 24.40 17.02 -25.28
C ALA A 468 24.97 17.27 -26.68
N GLY A 469 24.32 16.80 -27.76
CA GLY A 469 24.77 16.92 -29.11
C GLY A 469 25.93 16.01 -29.51
N LYS A 470 26.05 14.85 -28.83
CA LYS A 470 27.07 13.83 -29.08
C LYS A 470 26.46 12.51 -29.59
N PRO A 471 25.80 12.50 -30.75
CA PRO A 471 25.11 11.30 -31.25
C PRO A 471 26.05 10.12 -31.52
N GLY A 472 27.33 10.37 -31.80
CA GLY A 472 28.35 9.33 -31.95
C GLY A 472 28.63 8.59 -30.64
N ASP A 473 28.74 9.33 -29.52
CA ASP A 473 28.92 8.73 -28.18
C ASP A 473 27.68 7.92 -27.78
N MET A 474 26.46 8.45 -28.06
CA MET A 474 25.20 7.72 -27.86
C MET A 474 25.22 6.38 -28.60
N GLU A 475 25.57 6.37 -29.89
CA GLU A 475 25.62 5.15 -30.69
C GLU A 475 26.59 4.13 -30.10
N VAL A 476 27.80 4.54 -29.74
CA VAL A 476 28.81 3.67 -29.11
C VAL A 476 28.28 3.03 -27.82
N LEU A 477 27.66 3.83 -26.95
CA LEU A 477 27.12 3.37 -25.68
C LEU A 477 25.96 2.39 -25.86
N LEU A 478 25.02 2.67 -26.78
CA LEU A 478 23.88 1.79 -27.05
C LEU A 478 24.30 0.49 -27.72
N ARG A 479 25.27 0.50 -28.65
CA ARG A 479 25.80 -0.72 -29.25
C ARG A 479 26.52 -1.59 -28.22
N ALA A 480 27.29 -0.98 -27.33
CA ALA A 480 27.92 -1.70 -26.22
C ALA A 480 26.86 -2.30 -25.25
N LEU A 481 25.78 -1.58 -25.01
CA LEU A 481 24.67 -2.07 -24.19
C LEU A 481 23.94 -3.24 -24.85
N ILE A 482 23.63 -3.15 -26.14
CA ILE A 482 23.02 -4.22 -26.93
C ILE A 482 23.89 -5.48 -26.93
N ALA A 483 25.20 -5.32 -27.06
CA ALA A 483 26.13 -6.46 -27.02
C ALA A 483 26.18 -7.13 -25.63
N ALA A 484 26.12 -6.34 -24.56
CA ALA A 484 26.13 -6.85 -23.18
C ALA A 484 24.79 -7.43 -22.72
N LYS A 485 23.67 -6.85 -23.19
CA LYS A 485 22.30 -7.25 -22.87
C LYS A 485 21.42 -7.27 -24.14
N PRO A 486 21.43 -8.39 -24.88
CA PRO A 486 20.69 -8.49 -26.15
C PRO A 486 19.16 -8.44 -26.03
N ASP A 487 18.62 -8.55 -24.83
CA ASP A 487 17.20 -8.45 -24.49
C ASP A 487 16.75 -7.03 -24.07
N PHE A 488 17.68 -6.08 -24.00
CA PHE A 488 17.38 -4.71 -23.57
C PHE A 488 16.74 -3.89 -24.70
N HIS A 489 15.43 -4.08 -24.94
CA HIS A 489 14.67 -3.51 -26.06
C HIS A 489 14.77 -1.99 -26.18
N HIS A 490 14.88 -1.26 -25.06
CA HIS A 490 15.02 0.21 -25.10
C HIS A 490 16.27 0.67 -25.84
N ALA A 491 17.39 -0.06 -25.76
CA ALA A 491 18.60 0.32 -26.47
C ALA A 491 18.46 0.17 -27.99
N TYR A 492 17.80 -0.89 -28.45
CA TYR A 492 17.48 -1.06 -29.86
C TYR A 492 16.56 0.04 -30.38
N ASN A 493 15.50 0.33 -29.62
CA ASN A 493 14.55 1.37 -29.98
C ASN A 493 15.22 2.74 -30.05
N ALA A 494 15.97 3.13 -29.02
CA ALA A 494 16.62 4.43 -28.96
C ALA A 494 17.64 4.62 -30.09
N LEU A 495 18.47 3.61 -30.38
CA LEU A 495 19.43 3.69 -31.47
C LEU A 495 18.72 3.76 -32.83
N GLY A 496 17.73 2.90 -33.04
CA GLY A 496 16.95 2.86 -34.29
C GLY A 496 16.19 4.16 -34.52
N TYR A 497 15.53 4.68 -33.50
CA TYR A 497 14.81 5.96 -33.58
C TYR A 497 15.74 7.14 -33.89
N SER A 498 16.88 7.25 -33.18
CA SER A 498 17.85 8.32 -33.41
C SER A 498 18.40 8.32 -34.85
N LEU A 499 18.65 7.13 -35.42
CA LEU A 499 19.04 6.99 -36.82
C LEU A 499 17.90 7.40 -37.77
N ALA A 500 16.67 6.99 -37.50
CA ALA A 500 15.49 7.30 -38.30
C ALA A 500 15.19 8.80 -38.28
N ASP A 501 15.25 9.45 -37.14
CA ASP A 501 14.97 10.88 -36.98
C ASP A 501 16.00 11.74 -37.77
N ARG A 502 17.27 11.36 -37.71
CA ARG A 502 18.35 11.99 -38.48
C ARG A 502 18.35 11.62 -39.97
N ASN A 503 17.47 10.73 -40.39
CA ASN A 503 17.43 10.20 -41.76
C ASN A 503 18.72 9.50 -42.19
N GLU A 504 19.38 8.80 -41.26
CA GLU A 504 20.63 8.09 -41.45
C GLU A 504 20.40 6.59 -41.41
N ARG A 505 21.04 5.83 -42.31
CA ARG A 505 21.04 4.36 -42.29
C ARG A 505 19.65 3.74 -42.01
N LEU A 506 18.61 4.24 -42.67
CA LEU A 506 17.21 3.86 -42.47
C LEU A 506 16.94 2.34 -42.48
N PRO A 507 17.59 1.51 -43.37
CA PRO A 507 17.42 0.06 -43.31
C PRO A 507 17.96 -0.58 -42.02
N GLU A 508 19.04 -0.03 -41.45
CA GLU A 508 19.57 -0.45 -40.16
C GLU A 508 18.64 0.00 -39.02
N ALA A 509 18.20 1.26 -39.05
CA ALA A 509 17.26 1.81 -38.09
C ALA A 509 15.99 0.94 -37.97
N LYS A 510 15.43 0.53 -39.12
CA LYS A 510 14.27 -0.35 -39.18
C LYS A 510 14.55 -1.70 -38.50
N LYS A 511 15.67 -2.36 -38.82
CA LYS A 511 16.04 -3.65 -38.21
C LYS A 511 16.17 -3.55 -36.67
N LEU A 512 16.75 -2.46 -36.18
CA LEU A 512 16.89 -2.22 -34.74
C LEU A 512 15.51 -2.06 -34.09
N ILE A 513 14.63 -1.25 -34.69
CA ILE A 513 13.28 -1.02 -34.15
C ILE A 513 12.43 -2.30 -34.25
N GLU A 514 12.52 -3.06 -35.36
CA GLU A 514 11.85 -4.36 -35.48
C GLU A 514 12.31 -5.33 -34.40
N LYS A 515 13.60 -5.32 -34.04
CA LYS A 515 14.09 -6.12 -32.90
C LYS A 515 13.53 -5.64 -31.57
N ALA A 516 13.39 -4.33 -31.38
CA ALA A 516 12.72 -3.79 -30.19
C ALA A 516 11.24 -4.20 -30.11
N VAL A 517 10.52 -4.20 -31.23
CA VAL A 517 9.13 -4.68 -31.33
C VAL A 517 9.03 -6.17 -31.01
N GLU A 518 9.96 -7.00 -31.50
CA GLU A 518 10.02 -8.44 -31.18
C GLU A 518 10.14 -8.66 -29.65
N LEU A 519 10.99 -7.88 -28.99
CA LEU A 519 11.24 -7.99 -27.56
C LEU A 519 10.10 -7.39 -26.70
N ALA A 520 9.41 -6.36 -27.21
CA ALA A 520 8.33 -5.67 -26.51
C ALA A 520 7.16 -5.29 -27.45
N PRO A 521 6.38 -6.27 -27.95
CA PRO A 521 5.39 -6.06 -29.02
C PRO A 521 4.20 -5.19 -28.60
N GLY A 522 3.95 -5.04 -27.30
CA GLY A 522 2.83 -4.25 -26.75
C GLY A 522 3.14 -2.78 -26.50
N ASP A 523 4.40 -2.36 -26.62
CA ASP A 523 4.84 -1.00 -26.31
C ASP A 523 4.46 -0.01 -27.41
N ALA A 524 3.63 0.97 -27.06
CA ALA A 524 3.12 1.99 -27.99
C ALA A 524 4.24 2.93 -28.50
N TYR A 525 5.26 3.21 -27.70
CA TYR A 525 6.37 4.07 -28.12
C TYR A 525 7.31 3.37 -29.10
N ILE A 526 7.50 2.05 -28.92
CA ILE A 526 8.27 1.26 -29.89
C ILE A 526 7.50 1.11 -31.20
N GLN A 527 6.18 0.97 -31.14
CA GLN A 527 5.32 0.99 -32.34
C GLN A 527 5.36 2.35 -33.02
N ASP A 528 5.34 3.44 -32.27
CA ASP A 528 5.52 4.81 -32.82
C ASP A 528 6.86 4.93 -33.58
N SER A 529 7.95 4.48 -32.98
CA SER A 529 9.26 4.46 -33.63
C SER A 529 9.26 3.63 -34.91
N LEU A 530 8.53 2.48 -34.93
CA LEU A 530 8.37 1.68 -36.14
C LEU A 530 7.59 2.44 -37.21
N GLY A 531 6.49 3.07 -36.83
CA GLY A 531 5.71 3.91 -37.74
C GLY A 531 6.54 5.07 -38.29
N TRP A 532 7.36 5.70 -37.46
CA TRP A 532 8.25 6.80 -37.87
C TRP A 532 9.31 6.34 -38.87
N VAL A 533 10.00 5.23 -38.63
CA VAL A 533 11.01 4.73 -39.59
C VAL A 533 10.38 4.29 -40.92
N GLU A 534 9.17 3.71 -40.91
CA GLU A 534 8.43 3.37 -42.11
C GLU A 534 8.07 4.63 -42.91
N PHE A 535 7.66 5.70 -42.24
CA PHE A 535 7.43 7.01 -42.89
C PHE A 535 8.71 7.56 -43.53
N ARG A 536 9.83 7.52 -42.81
CA ARG A 536 11.13 7.99 -43.31
C ARG A 536 11.65 7.15 -44.49
N LEU A 537 11.25 5.89 -44.60
CA LEU A 537 11.52 4.99 -45.74
C LEU A 537 10.55 5.22 -46.92
N GLY A 538 9.52 6.08 -46.78
CA GLY A 538 8.50 6.33 -47.81
C GLY A 538 7.33 5.34 -47.81
N ASN A 539 7.24 4.42 -46.84
CA ASN A 539 6.17 3.43 -46.70
C ASN A 539 4.96 4.03 -45.98
N ILE A 540 4.37 5.06 -46.57
CA ILE A 540 3.41 5.95 -45.88
C ILE A 540 2.15 5.24 -45.42
N ALA A 541 1.57 4.34 -46.22
CA ALA A 541 0.37 3.59 -45.83
C ALA A 541 0.61 2.73 -44.59
N ARG A 542 1.76 2.04 -44.53
CA ARG A 542 2.16 1.23 -43.40
C ARG A 542 2.46 2.08 -42.18
N ALA A 543 3.13 3.22 -42.35
CA ALA A 543 3.41 4.16 -41.27
C ALA A 543 2.11 4.66 -40.62
N LEU A 544 1.12 5.02 -41.44
CA LEU A 544 -0.18 5.50 -40.99
C LEU A 544 -0.92 4.45 -40.15
N ASP A 545 -0.99 3.22 -40.63
CA ASP A 545 -1.65 2.11 -39.93
C ASP A 545 -1.02 1.84 -38.54
N ILE A 546 0.32 1.78 -38.49
CA ILE A 546 1.06 1.57 -37.25
C ILE A 546 0.85 2.72 -36.26
N LEU A 547 0.99 3.97 -36.73
CA LEU A 547 0.87 5.16 -35.89
C LEU A 547 -0.56 5.37 -35.38
N GLN A 548 -1.58 5.09 -36.20
CA GLN A 548 -2.97 5.12 -35.75
C GLN A 548 -3.24 4.07 -34.67
N THR A 549 -2.69 2.87 -34.83
CA THR A 549 -2.81 1.81 -33.83
C THR A 549 -2.09 2.20 -32.52
N ALA A 550 -0.88 2.73 -32.61
CA ALA A 550 -0.11 3.19 -31.45
C ALA A 550 -0.84 4.32 -30.70
N TYR A 551 -1.33 5.33 -31.44
CA TYR A 551 -2.08 6.43 -30.87
C TYR A 551 -3.41 5.99 -30.25
N GLY A 552 -4.12 5.06 -30.89
CA GLY A 552 -5.37 4.47 -30.36
C GLY A 552 -5.16 3.73 -29.03
N LYS A 553 -4.02 3.05 -28.88
CA LYS A 553 -3.64 2.38 -27.63
C LYS A 553 -3.23 3.36 -26.54
N ARG A 554 -2.50 4.39 -26.94
CA ARG A 554 -1.96 5.41 -26.03
C ARG A 554 -1.92 6.77 -26.74
N PRO A 555 -2.93 7.59 -26.56
CA PRO A 555 -2.86 8.98 -26.96
C PRO A 555 -1.70 9.66 -26.21
N ASP A 556 -0.69 10.11 -26.94
CA ASP A 556 0.52 10.73 -26.40
C ASP A 556 0.96 11.86 -27.33
N PRO A 557 1.46 13.02 -26.83
CA PRO A 557 1.89 14.15 -27.67
C PRO A 557 3.00 13.82 -28.65
N GLU A 558 3.88 12.89 -28.35
CA GLU A 558 4.97 12.44 -29.23
C GLU A 558 4.41 11.63 -30.39
N ILE A 559 3.56 10.64 -30.09
CA ILE A 559 2.87 9.85 -31.12
C ILE A 559 1.96 10.76 -31.96
N ALA A 560 1.31 11.75 -31.33
CA ALA A 560 0.52 12.74 -32.04
C ALA A 560 1.36 13.57 -33.03
N ALA A 561 2.61 13.90 -32.68
CA ALA A 561 3.51 14.65 -33.57
C ALA A 561 3.77 13.85 -34.85
N HIS A 562 4.15 12.56 -34.74
CA HIS A 562 4.46 11.69 -35.86
C HIS A 562 3.21 11.34 -36.69
N LEU A 563 2.12 10.91 -36.04
CA LEU A 563 0.86 10.60 -36.73
C LEU A 563 0.33 11.83 -37.52
N GLY A 564 0.32 12.98 -36.86
CA GLY A 564 -0.13 14.21 -37.48
C GLY A 564 0.74 14.61 -38.68
N GLU A 565 2.06 14.39 -38.62
CA GLU A 565 2.95 14.67 -39.75
C GLU A 565 2.69 13.71 -40.93
N VAL A 566 2.47 12.45 -40.68
CA VAL A 566 2.12 11.48 -41.73
C VAL A 566 0.79 11.84 -42.37
N LEU A 567 -0.24 12.16 -41.57
CA LEU A 567 -1.54 12.62 -42.08
C LEU A 567 -1.40 13.91 -42.90
N TRP A 568 -0.59 14.85 -42.40
CA TRP A 568 -0.32 16.12 -43.11
C TRP A 568 0.35 15.88 -44.46
N SER A 569 1.30 14.97 -44.54
CA SER A 569 1.97 14.61 -45.80
C SER A 569 1.03 14.01 -46.85
N GLN A 570 -0.06 13.38 -46.38
CA GLN A 570 -1.11 12.79 -47.22
C GLN A 570 -2.23 13.78 -47.60
N GLY A 571 -2.11 15.07 -47.22
CA GLY A 571 -3.14 16.07 -47.45
C GLY A 571 -4.36 15.97 -46.48
N GLN A 572 -4.35 15.08 -45.51
CA GLN A 572 -5.42 14.90 -44.52
C GLN A 572 -5.32 15.97 -43.42
N ARG A 573 -5.44 17.26 -43.86
CA ARG A 573 -5.13 18.43 -43.03
C ARG A 573 -5.97 18.53 -41.77
N ASP A 574 -7.29 18.28 -41.86
CA ASP A 574 -8.21 18.43 -40.73
C ASP A 574 -7.93 17.38 -39.66
N GLN A 575 -7.60 16.15 -40.08
CA GLN A 575 -7.27 15.08 -39.14
C GLN A 575 -5.92 15.36 -38.43
N ALA A 576 -4.92 15.82 -39.19
CA ALA A 576 -3.63 16.20 -38.62
C ALA A 576 -3.78 17.32 -37.56
N LEU A 577 -4.55 18.38 -37.90
CA LEU A 577 -4.83 19.47 -36.96
C LEU A 577 -5.55 19.01 -35.71
N LYS A 578 -6.51 18.08 -35.85
CA LYS A 578 -7.22 17.50 -34.70
C LYS A 578 -6.25 16.75 -33.77
N ILE A 579 -5.45 15.82 -34.30
CA ILE A 579 -4.48 15.03 -33.52
C ILE A 579 -3.45 15.94 -32.82
N TRP A 580 -2.93 16.95 -33.50
CA TRP A 580 -1.99 17.90 -32.90
C TRP A 580 -2.62 18.74 -31.79
N ARG A 581 -3.89 19.19 -31.95
CA ARG A 581 -4.61 19.89 -30.86
C ARG A 581 -4.79 19.00 -29.63
N GLU A 582 -5.16 17.74 -29.84
CA GLU A 582 -5.28 16.76 -28.73
C GLU A 582 -3.93 16.59 -28.02
N GLY A 583 -2.83 16.46 -28.75
CA GLY A 583 -1.48 16.39 -28.18
C GLY A 583 -1.09 17.66 -27.42
N LEU A 584 -1.39 18.86 -27.95
CA LEU A 584 -1.12 20.13 -27.27
C LEU A 584 -1.97 20.32 -26.01
N MET A 585 -3.19 19.80 -25.98
CA MET A 585 -4.03 19.83 -24.77
C MET A 585 -3.43 18.98 -23.65
N GLN A 586 -2.72 17.91 -23.98
CA GLN A 586 -2.05 17.06 -22.99
C GLN A 586 -0.73 17.66 -22.50
N SER A 587 0.08 18.19 -23.44
CA SER A 587 1.36 18.84 -23.13
C SER A 587 1.66 19.90 -24.19
N ALA A 588 1.36 21.14 -23.84
CA ALA A 588 1.57 22.29 -24.73
C ALA A 588 3.05 22.56 -25.01
N ASP A 589 3.94 22.08 -24.16
CA ASP A 589 5.40 22.28 -24.22
C ASP A 589 6.18 21.05 -24.72
N ASN A 590 5.49 20.02 -25.25
CA ASN A 590 6.16 18.85 -25.80
C ASN A 590 7.10 19.23 -26.94
N GLU A 591 8.38 18.92 -26.79
CA GLU A 591 9.45 19.37 -27.71
C GLU A 591 9.28 18.80 -29.13
N THR A 592 8.83 17.53 -29.29
CA THR A 592 8.61 16.88 -30.58
C THR A 592 7.48 17.53 -31.32
N LEU A 593 6.35 17.67 -30.65
CA LEU A 593 5.16 18.25 -31.26
C LEU A 593 5.41 19.70 -31.64
N GLN A 594 6.01 20.49 -30.75
CA GLN A 594 6.37 21.87 -31.05
C GLN A 594 7.40 21.97 -32.20
N GLY A 595 8.41 21.09 -32.21
CA GLY A 595 9.41 21.01 -33.27
C GLY A 595 8.78 20.67 -34.63
N THR A 596 7.86 19.71 -34.66
CA THR A 596 7.11 19.32 -35.87
C THR A 596 6.26 20.47 -36.40
N LEU A 597 5.46 21.09 -35.52
CA LEU A 597 4.61 22.23 -35.90
C LEU A 597 5.42 23.42 -36.43
N LYS A 598 6.54 23.72 -35.77
CA LYS A 598 7.45 24.81 -36.22
C LYS A 598 8.09 24.49 -37.56
N ARG A 599 8.56 23.26 -37.77
CA ARG A 599 9.19 22.84 -39.05
C ARG A 599 8.20 22.87 -40.19
N LEU A 600 6.96 22.44 -39.96
CA LEU A 600 5.89 22.45 -40.96
C LEU A 600 5.20 23.83 -41.11
N ARG A 601 5.54 24.79 -40.24
CA ARG A 601 4.93 26.14 -40.19
C ARG A 601 3.41 26.09 -39.99
N VAL A 602 2.94 25.19 -39.17
CA VAL A 602 1.51 24.99 -38.86
C VAL A 602 1.19 25.56 -37.50
N LYS A 603 0.02 26.20 -37.39
CA LYS A 603 -0.62 26.57 -36.12
C LYS A 603 -1.95 25.85 -36.07
N PRO A 604 -2.05 24.77 -35.28
CA PRO A 604 -3.25 23.94 -35.20
C PRO A 604 -4.39 24.63 -34.46
#